data_66ba28ce9171d4ce68d441e5771112bd
#
_entry.id   66ba28ce9171d4ce68d441e5771112bd
#
_cell.length_a   1.000
_cell.length_b   1.000
_cell.length_c   1.000
_cell.angle_alpha   90.00
_cell.angle_beta   90.00
_cell.angle_gamma   90.00
#
_symmetry.space_group_name_H-M   'P 1'
#
loop_
_entity.id
_entity.type
_entity.pdbx_description
1 polymer ?
#
loop_
_entity_poly.entity_id
_entity_poly.type
_entity_poly.pdbx_seq_one_letter_code
_entity_poly.pdbx_strand_id
1 'polypeptide(L)'
;MPEVLTPPVIGVLPSTTGAATKLLQVSQLCASYGATKVLYDLEFSLAAGHITAILGANGAGKTTTLRAICQTVRTSGSVLFEGKQLVGQATESVVRLGVAHVPDGRGTFTALSVEENLRLGGYTRRNRRELAFDMEKAFTRFPILKQRRHQQAGTLSGGEQQMLAISRALMLRPKLLLLDEPSFGLAPLIVAEIFRIMRTINQEDGVSMLLVEQNASLALDLADHAYLLETGRVALSGPAEQIKNDESVRRAYLGY
;
A
#
# COMPACT_ATOMS: atom_id res chain seq x y z
N MET A 1 41.45 -11.46 15.04
CA MET A 1 40.03 -11.65 15.38
C MET A 1 39.26 -10.51 14.72
N PRO A 2 38.29 -10.74 13.81
CA PRO A 2 37.51 -9.65 13.22
C PRO A 2 36.49 -9.18 14.24
N GLU A 3 36.40 -7.86 14.42
CA GLU A 3 35.40 -7.19 15.23
C GLU A 3 34.00 -7.49 14.71
N VAL A 4 33.14 -8.02 15.60
CA VAL A 4 31.73 -8.22 15.34
C VAL A 4 31.07 -6.84 15.40
N LEU A 5 30.73 -6.28 14.23
CA LEU A 5 29.92 -5.06 14.12
C LEU A 5 28.54 -5.36 14.71
N THR A 6 28.27 -4.79 15.87
CA THR A 6 26.91 -4.76 16.45
C THR A 6 25.99 -3.95 15.52
N PRO A 7 24.78 -4.46 15.20
CA PRO A 7 23.84 -3.71 14.38
C PRO A 7 23.38 -2.43 15.11
N PRO A 8 23.09 -1.35 14.35
CA PRO A 8 22.67 -0.08 14.95
C PRO A 8 21.35 -0.26 15.71
N VAL A 9 21.27 0.39 16.86
CA VAL A 9 20.10 0.42 17.73
C VAL A 9 18.95 1.12 17.00
N ILE A 10 17.79 0.46 16.92
CA ILE A 10 16.56 0.99 16.33
C ILE A 10 16.18 2.27 17.06
N GLY A 11 16.32 3.42 16.42
CA GLY A 11 15.87 4.70 16.94
C GLY A 11 14.34 4.81 16.83
N VAL A 12 13.61 4.50 17.89
CA VAL A 12 12.17 4.77 17.98
C VAL A 12 12.00 6.19 18.50
N LEU A 13 11.55 7.11 17.64
CA LEU A 13 11.18 8.46 18.06
C LEU A 13 9.85 8.40 18.85
N PRO A 14 9.70 9.13 19.99
CA PRO A 14 8.49 9.05 20.80
C PRO A 14 7.26 9.59 20.06
N SER A 15 6.22 8.76 19.91
CA SER A 15 4.93 9.15 19.38
C SER A 15 4.11 9.87 20.44
N THR A 16 3.83 11.16 20.24
CA THR A 16 2.85 11.94 21.00
C THR A 16 1.52 11.97 20.24
N THR A 17 0.71 10.93 20.36
CA THR A 17 -0.72 11.01 20.01
C THR A 17 -1.46 9.90 20.74
N GLY A 18 -2.67 10.22 21.24
CA GLY A 18 -3.55 9.29 21.96
C GLY A 18 -3.74 7.99 21.18
N ALA A 19 -3.94 6.88 21.89
CA ALA A 19 -3.92 5.52 21.35
C ALA A 19 -4.94 5.34 20.19
N ALA A 20 -4.54 5.69 18.97
CA ALA A 20 -5.32 5.39 17.77
C ALA A 20 -5.45 3.88 17.64
N THR A 21 -6.66 3.40 17.38
CA THR A 21 -6.93 1.97 17.21
C THR A 21 -6.08 1.40 16.07
N LYS A 22 -5.20 0.47 16.39
CA LYS A 22 -4.35 -0.19 15.39
C LYS A 22 -5.21 -1.06 14.49
N LEU A 23 -5.25 -0.74 13.20
CA LEU A 23 -5.94 -1.54 12.19
C LEU A 23 -5.11 -2.75 11.77
N LEU A 24 -3.81 -2.53 11.54
CA LEU A 24 -2.84 -3.56 11.18
C LEU A 24 -1.69 -3.55 12.19
N GLN A 25 -1.31 -4.73 12.67
CA GLN A 25 -0.14 -4.92 13.53
C GLN A 25 0.70 -6.07 12.99
N VAL A 26 1.96 -5.81 12.75
CA VAL A 26 2.93 -6.78 12.22
C VAL A 26 4.03 -6.95 13.24
N SER A 27 4.29 -8.19 13.64
CA SER A 27 5.30 -8.52 14.64
C SER A 27 6.10 -9.75 14.21
N GLN A 28 7.43 -9.62 14.28
CA GLN A 28 8.38 -10.69 13.94
C GLN A 28 8.09 -11.33 12.57
N LEU A 29 7.61 -10.53 11.61
CA LEU A 29 7.23 -11.03 10.29
C LEU A 29 8.47 -11.42 9.50
N CYS A 30 8.54 -12.68 9.12
CA CYS A 30 9.51 -13.19 8.16
C CYS A 30 8.78 -13.64 6.89
N ALA A 31 9.40 -13.41 5.73
CA ALA A 31 8.87 -13.88 4.46
C ALA A 31 9.98 -14.41 3.54
N SER A 32 9.64 -15.43 2.74
CA SER A 32 10.62 -16.08 1.84
C SER A 32 9.99 -16.54 0.53
N TYR A 33 10.82 -16.54 -0.51
CA TYR A 33 10.55 -17.15 -1.81
C TYR A 33 11.40 -18.43 -1.91
N GLY A 34 10.76 -19.59 -1.80
CA GLY A 34 11.48 -20.87 -1.71
C GLY A 34 12.46 -20.85 -0.52
N ALA A 35 13.75 -21.04 -0.77
CA ALA A 35 14.80 -21.03 0.23
C ALA A 35 15.33 -19.61 0.58
N THR A 36 15.01 -18.59 -0.23
CA THR A 36 15.54 -17.24 -0.04
C THR A 36 14.64 -16.44 0.90
N LYS A 37 15.15 -16.13 2.09
CA LYS A 37 14.50 -15.23 3.05
C LYS A 37 14.71 -13.79 2.62
N VAL A 38 13.64 -12.97 2.64
CA VAL A 38 13.65 -11.56 2.21
C VAL A 38 13.28 -10.63 3.37
N LEU A 39 12.33 -11.01 4.24
CA LEU A 39 11.97 -10.23 5.42
C LEU A 39 12.49 -10.92 6.67
N TYR A 40 13.02 -10.13 7.60
CA TYR A 40 13.70 -10.57 8.81
C TYR A 40 13.12 -9.85 10.01
N ASP A 41 12.21 -10.52 10.75
CA ASP A 41 11.62 -10.06 12.00
C ASP A 41 11.05 -8.62 11.89
N LEU A 42 10.31 -8.36 10.81
CA LEU A 42 9.76 -7.05 10.51
C LEU A 42 8.66 -6.70 11.53
N GLU A 43 8.75 -5.48 12.06
CA GLU A 43 7.77 -4.95 13.02
C GLU A 43 7.26 -3.58 12.58
N PHE A 44 5.96 -3.44 12.46
CA PHE A 44 5.30 -2.15 12.20
C PHE A 44 3.81 -2.20 12.50
N SER A 45 3.18 -1.05 12.56
CA SER A 45 1.73 -0.95 12.73
C SER A 45 1.14 0.19 11.89
N LEU A 46 -0.14 0.07 11.59
CA LEU A 46 -0.92 1.07 10.89
C LEU A 46 -2.20 1.35 11.67
N ALA A 47 -2.47 2.62 11.94
CA ALA A 47 -3.68 3.06 12.61
C ALA A 47 -4.87 3.15 11.64
N ALA A 48 -6.09 2.91 12.14
CA ALA A 48 -7.29 3.05 11.34
C ALA A 48 -7.46 4.49 10.84
N GLY A 49 -7.84 4.65 9.57
CA GLY A 49 -8.03 5.95 8.92
C GLY A 49 -6.74 6.69 8.55
N HIS A 50 -5.57 6.10 8.78
CA HIS A 50 -4.27 6.71 8.48
C HIS A 50 -3.65 6.16 7.20
N ILE A 51 -2.74 6.95 6.62
CA ILE A 51 -1.86 6.54 5.53
C ILE A 51 -0.47 6.29 6.12
N THR A 52 0.02 5.07 5.97
CA THR A 52 1.37 4.68 6.39
C THR A 52 2.22 4.37 5.17
N ALA A 53 3.44 4.91 5.12
CA ALA A 53 4.39 4.62 4.06
C ALA A 53 5.48 3.65 4.51
N ILE A 54 5.87 2.72 3.63
CA ILE A 54 7.10 1.95 3.75
C ILE A 54 8.03 2.41 2.63
N LEU A 55 9.15 2.99 3.00
CA LEU A 55 10.17 3.53 2.12
C LEU A 55 11.36 2.56 2.04
N GLY A 56 12.14 2.64 0.98
CA GLY A 56 13.37 1.87 0.84
C GLY A 56 13.79 1.71 -0.60
N ALA A 57 15.05 1.36 -0.79
CA ALA A 57 15.61 1.07 -2.11
C ALA A 57 14.97 -0.17 -2.76
N ASN A 58 15.26 -0.38 -4.05
CA ASN A 58 14.88 -1.60 -4.74
C ASN A 58 15.54 -2.81 -4.07
N GLY A 59 14.76 -3.87 -3.86
CA GLY A 59 15.22 -5.06 -3.15
C GLY A 59 15.18 -4.98 -1.61
N ALA A 60 14.76 -3.84 -1.01
CA ALA A 60 14.65 -3.71 0.43
C ALA A 60 13.56 -4.61 1.08
N GLY A 61 12.63 -5.16 0.28
CA GLY A 61 11.56 -6.03 0.76
C GLY A 61 10.16 -5.40 0.74
N LYS A 62 9.99 -4.20 0.17
CA LYS A 62 8.73 -3.45 0.14
C LYS A 62 7.54 -4.26 -0.43
N THR A 63 7.64 -4.69 -1.68
CA THR A 63 6.62 -5.55 -2.34
C THR A 63 6.41 -6.85 -1.57
N THR A 64 7.48 -7.44 -1.03
CA THR A 64 7.40 -8.68 -0.24
C THR A 64 6.57 -8.47 1.03
N THR A 65 6.66 -7.28 1.66
CA THR A 65 5.84 -6.92 2.82
C THR A 65 4.34 -6.94 2.46
N LEU A 66 3.95 -6.31 1.35
CA LEU A 66 2.55 -6.33 0.88
C LEU A 66 2.09 -7.76 0.54
N ARG A 67 2.92 -8.52 -0.15
CA ARG A 67 2.63 -9.94 -0.47
C ARG A 67 2.51 -10.81 0.78
N ALA A 68 3.31 -10.55 1.80
CA ALA A 68 3.24 -11.24 3.09
C ALA A 68 1.91 -10.95 3.82
N ILE A 69 1.44 -9.69 3.82
CA ILE A 69 0.12 -9.33 4.35
C ILE A 69 -0.99 -10.04 3.58
N CYS A 70 -0.91 -10.09 2.24
CA CYS A 70 -1.87 -10.78 1.37
C CYS A 70 -1.77 -12.31 1.44
N GLN A 71 -0.79 -12.88 2.13
CA GLN A 71 -0.53 -14.33 2.23
C GLN A 71 -0.27 -14.98 0.85
N THR A 72 0.38 -14.25 -0.06
CA THR A 72 0.78 -14.75 -1.39
C THR A 72 2.23 -15.25 -1.45
N VAL A 73 2.95 -15.16 -0.32
CA VAL A 73 4.30 -15.70 -0.13
C VAL A 73 4.36 -16.47 1.19
N ARG A 74 5.38 -17.33 1.35
CA ARG A 74 5.56 -18.06 2.60
C ARG A 74 5.93 -17.10 3.72
N THR A 75 5.15 -17.09 4.80
CA THR A 75 5.29 -16.18 5.93
C THR A 75 5.35 -16.92 7.26
N SER A 76 6.00 -16.31 8.25
CA SER A 76 5.93 -16.67 9.67
C SER A 76 5.93 -15.40 10.53
N GLY A 77 5.64 -15.54 11.82
CA GLY A 77 5.44 -14.41 12.72
C GLY A 77 3.95 -14.07 12.87
N SER A 78 3.62 -12.81 13.06
CA SER A 78 2.23 -12.37 13.28
C SER A 78 1.87 -11.17 12.42
N VAL A 79 0.70 -11.25 11.78
CA VAL A 79 0.05 -10.14 11.04
C VAL A 79 -1.39 -10.09 11.52
N LEU A 80 -1.70 -9.16 12.41
CA LEU A 80 -3.05 -8.98 12.93
C LEU A 80 -3.76 -7.85 12.19
N PHE A 81 -4.89 -8.14 11.60
CA PHE A 81 -5.79 -7.17 10.97
C PHE A 81 -7.10 -7.11 11.78
N GLU A 82 -7.42 -5.96 12.37
CA GLU A 82 -8.51 -5.82 13.35
C GLU A 82 -8.47 -6.91 14.44
N GLY A 83 -7.28 -7.23 14.94
CA GLY A 83 -7.06 -8.27 15.93
C GLY A 83 -7.14 -9.72 15.42
N LYS A 84 -7.42 -9.96 14.12
CA LYS A 84 -7.49 -11.28 13.51
C LYS A 84 -6.17 -11.64 12.85
N GLN A 85 -5.63 -12.81 13.16
CA GLN A 85 -4.40 -13.31 12.54
C GLN A 85 -4.61 -13.60 11.06
N LEU A 86 -3.74 -13.05 10.20
CA LEU A 86 -3.73 -13.31 8.75
C LEU A 86 -2.77 -14.44 8.37
N VAL A 87 -1.66 -14.61 9.11
CA VAL A 87 -0.67 -15.66 8.79
C VAL A 87 -1.33 -17.02 8.82
N GLY A 88 -1.17 -17.78 7.71
CA GLY A 88 -1.81 -19.09 7.51
C GLY A 88 -3.23 -19.04 6.94
N GLN A 89 -3.81 -17.84 6.71
CA GLN A 89 -5.10 -17.70 6.04
C GLN A 89 -4.95 -17.82 4.52
N ALA A 90 -6.01 -18.22 3.83
CA ALA A 90 -6.09 -18.14 2.39
C ALA A 90 -6.21 -16.66 1.95
N THR A 91 -5.60 -16.30 0.82
CA THR A 91 -5.64 -14.92 0.27
C THR A 91 -7.08 -14.41 0.12
N GLU A 92 -8.01 -15.26 -0.31
CA GLU A 92 -9.43 -14.90 -0.45
C GLU A 92 -10.08 -14.53 0.89
N SER A 93 -9.64 -15.15 1.99
CA SER A 93 -10.09 -14.80 3.34
C SER A 93 -9.59 -13.42 3.75
N VAL A 94 -8.34 -13.09 3.44
CA VAL A 94 -7.76 -11.76 3.68
C VAL A 94 -8.54 -10.69 2.91
N VAL A 95 -8.86 -10.93 1.64
CA VAL A 95 -9.69 -10.02 0.82
C VAL A 95 -11.08 -9.82 1.43
N ARG A 96 -11.73 -10.90 1.90
CA ARG A 96 -13.08 -10.82 2.53
C ARG A 96 -13.08 -10.07 3.85
N LEU A 97 -11.95 -9.97 4.53
CA LEU A 97 -11.81 -9.12 5.73
C LEU A 97 -11.76 -7.63 5.40
N GLY A 98 -11.57 -7.26 4.12
CA GLY A 98 -11.53 -5.87 3.66
C GLY A 98 -10.12 -5.36 3.36
N VAL A 99 -9.18 -6.24 3.04
CA VAL A 99 -7.85 -5.87 2.53
C VAL A 99 -7.87 -5.93 1.00
N ALA A 100 -7.58 -4.81 0.33
CA ALA A 100 -7.43 -4.76 -1.11
C ALA A 100 -5.97 -4.44 -1.47
N HIS A 101 -5.48 -4.96 -2.60
CA HIS A 101 -4.12 -4.77 -3.07
C HIS A 101 -4.09 -4.28 -4.51
N VAL A 102 -3.39 -3.19 -4.74
CA VAL A 102 -2.99 -2.68 -6.05
C VAL A 102 -1.51 -3.04 -6.22
N PRO A 103 -1.19 -4.10 -6.98
CA PRO A 103 0.19 -4.55 -7.14
C PRO A 103 0.98 -3.63 -8.08
N ASP A 104 2.30 -3.73 -8.01
CA ASP A 104 3.18 -3.23 -9.07
C ASP A 104 2.75 -3.78 -10.43
N GLY A 105 2.90 -2.98 -11.50
CA GLY A 105 2.38 -3.33 -12.83
C GLY A 105 0.85 -3.23 -12.95
N ARG A 106 0.16 -2.59 -11.98
CA ARG A 106 -1.27 -2.22 -11.98
C ARG A 106 -2.24 -3.40 -11.89
N GLY A 107 -1.88 -4.57 -12.38
CA GLY A 107 -2.70 -5.79 -12.35
C GLY A 107 -4.08 -5.66 -13.02
N THR A 108 -4.26 -4.73 -13.97
CA THR A 108 -5.52 -4.58 -14.71
C THR A 108 -5.76 -5.77 -15.64
N PHE A 109 -7.02 -6.15 -15.81
CA PHE A 109 -7.42 -7.17 -16.79
C PHE A 109 -7.51 -6.52 -18.16
N THR A 110 -6.43 -6.60 -18.93
CA THR A 110 -6.22 -5.85 -20.18
C THR A 110 -7.21 -6.17 -21.28
N ALA A 111 -7.74 -7.39 -21.33
CA ALA A 111 -8.76 -7.83 -22.29
C ALA A 111 -10.18 -7.36 -21.92
N LEU A 112 -10.41 -6.96 -20.68
CA LEU A 112 -11.70 -6.45 -20.21
C LEU A 112 -11.78 -4.93 -20.41
N SER A 113 -13.02 -4.42 -20.57
CA SER A 113 -13.29 -2.98 -20.56
C SER A 113 -13.04 -2.37 -19.19
N VAL A 114 -12.99 -1.04 -19.12
CA VAL A 114 -12.93 -0.28 -17.84
C VAL A 114 -14.08 -0.69 -16.92
N GLU A 115 -15.31 -0.71 -17.43
CA GLU A 115 -16.48 -1.09 -16.63
C GLU A 115 -16.42 -2.51 -16.11
N GLU A 116 -16.01 -3.48 -16.92
CA GLU A 116 -15.87 -4.88 -16.53
C GLU A 116 -14.79 -5.05 -15.46
N ASN A 117 -13.66 -4.34 -15.57
CA ASN A 117 -12.64 -4.29 -14.51
C ASN A 117 -13.23 -3.81 -13.18
N LEU A 118 -14.01 -2.70 -13.20
CA LEU A 118 -14.64 -2.17 -11.99
C LEU A 118 -15.65 -3.17 -11.40
N ARG A 119 -16.51 -3.76 -12.23
CA ARG A 119 -17.49 -4.79 -11.79
C ARG A 119 -16.80 -5.97 -11.13
N LEU A 120 -15.67 -6.41 -11.69
CA LEU A 120 -14.90 -7.53 -11.15
C LEU A 120 -14.30 -7.19 -9.77
N GLY A 121 -13.89 -5.93 -9.53
CA GLY A 121 -13.44 -5.47 -8.21
C GLY A 121 -14.48 -5.64 -7.11
N GLY A 122 -15.76 -5.54 -7.46
CA GLY A 122 -16.88 -5.77 -6.53
C GLY A 122 -17.44 -7.19 -6.52
N TYR A 123 -16.74 -8.19 -7.09
CA TYR A 123 -17.24 -9.55 -7.27
C TYR A 123 -17.74 -10.21 -5.98
N THR A 124 -17.11 -9.94 -4.85
CA THR A 124 -17.51 -10.50 -3.54
C THR A 124 -18.77 -9.85 -2.95
N ARG A 125 -19.25 -8.76 -3.53
CA ARG A 125 -20.38 -7.98 -3.03
C ARG A 125 -21.68 -8.40 -3.69
N ARG A 126 -22.73 -8.61 -2.87
CA ARG A 126 -24.04 -9.09 -3.34
C ARG A 126 -24.97 -7.96 -3.77
N ASN A 127 -24.81 -6.75 -3.20
CA ASN A 127 -25.70 -5.63 -3.47
C ASN A 127 -25.31 -4.89 -4.76
N ARG A 128 -26.05 -5.16 -5.85
CA ARG A 128 -25.81 -4.55 -7.16
C ARG A 128 -26.06 -3.04 -7.20
N ARG A 129 -26.99 -2.52 -6.38
CA ARG A 129 -27.27 -1.06 -6.32
C ARG A 129 -26.11 -0.31 -5.70
N GLU A 130 -25.56 -0.82 -4.61
CA GLU A 130 -24.37 -0.25 -4.00
C GLU A 130 -23.15 -0.32 -4.94
N LEU A 131 -22.99 -1.41 -5.69
CA LEU A 131 -21.92 -1.55 -6.66
C LEU A 131 -22.02 -0.49 -7.77
N ALA A 132 -23.23 -0.22 -8.27
CA ALA A 132 -23.48 0.83 -9.25
C ALA A 132 -23.15 2.23 -8.69
N PHE A 133 -23.54 2.50 -7.44
CA PHE A 133 -23.21 3.75 -6.75
C PHE A 133 -21.70 3.95 -6.60
N ASP A 134 -20.96 2.91 -6.17
CA ASP A 134 -19.49 2.98 -6.02
C ASP A 134 -18.80 3.14 -7.37
N MET A 135 -19.36 2.57 -8.43
CA MET A 135 -18.83 2.76 -9.79
C MET A 135 -18.99 4.22 -10.26
N GLU A 136 -20.14 4.85 -10.01
CA GLU A 136 -20.32 6.28 -10.31
C GLU A 136 -19.38 7.15 -9.45
N LYS A 137 -19.15 6.78 -8.20
CA LYS A 137 -18.15 7.44 -7.33
C LYS A 137 -16.73 7.32 -7.90
N ALA A 138 -16.36 6.16 -8.42
CA ALA A 138 -15.08 5.97 -9.10
C ALA A 138 -14.98 6.85 -10.36
N PHE A 139 -16.03 6.94 -11.15
CA PHE A 139 -16.09 7.81 -12.34
C PHE A 139 -16.08 9.31 -12.00
N THR A 140 -16.60 9.69 -10.85
CA THR A 140 -16.53 11.09 -10.36
C THR A 140 -15.11 11.44 -9.96
N ARG A 141 -14.38 10.52 -9.32
CA ARG A 141 -12.98 10.69 -8.92
C ARG A 141 -12.02 10.69 -10.10
N PHE A 142 -12.29 9.84 -11.08
CA PHE A 142 -11.49 9.68 -12.30
C PHE A 142 -12.38 9.84 -13.54
N PRO A 143 -12.70 11.10 -13.96
CA PRO A 143 -13.63 11.34 -15.08
C PRO A 143 -13.19 10.70 -16.39
N ILE A 144 -11.89 10.55 -16.60
CA ILE A 144 -11.33 9.89 -17.78
C ILE A 144 -11.79 8.43 -17.90
N LEU A 145 -11.94 7.72 -16.77
CA LEU A 145 -12.46 6.35 -16.77
C LEU A 145 -13.92 6.28 -17.23
N LYS A 146 -14.72 7.32 -16.91
CA LYS A 146 -16.10 7.42 -17.40
C LYS A 146 -16.17 7.60 -18.91
N GLN A 147 -15.31 8.47 -19.45
CA GLN A 147 -15.21 8.72 -20.89
C GLN A 147 -14.80 7.46 -21.65
N ARG A 148 -13.94 6.64 -21.03
CA ARG A 148 -13.40 5.40 -21.60
C ARG A 148 -14.08 4.13 -21.09
N ARG A 149 -15.30 4.25 -20.55
CA ARG A 149 -16.02 3.18 -19.84
C ARG A 149 -16.05 1.85 -20.58
N HIS A 150 -16.27 1.89 -21.89
CA HIS A 150 -16.39 0.71 -22.76
C HIS A 150 -15.08 0.34 -23.49
N GLN A 151 -14.00 1.11 -23.28
CA GLN A 151 -12.70 0.86 -23.87
C GLN A 151 -11.98 -0.27 -23.14
N GLN A 152 -11.26 -1.11 -23.87
CA GLN A 152 -10.41 -2.17 -23.30
C GLN A 152 -9.30 -1.55 -22.46
N ALA A 153 -9.10 -2.08 -21.24
CA ALA A 153 -8.11 -1.58 -20.29
C ALA A 153 -6.67 -1.65 -20.82
N GLY A 154 -6.35 -2.61 -21.67
CA GLY A 154 -5.04 -2.74 -22.30
C GLY A 154 -4.66 -1.60 -23.23
N THR A 155 -5.63 -0.82 -23.73
CA THR A 155 -5.41 0.33 -24.63
C THR A 155 -5.34 1.67 -23.90
N LEU A 156 -5.50 1.67 -22.58
CA LEU A 156 -5.35 2.84 -21.74
C LEU A 156 -3.88 3.22 -21.56
N SER A 157 -3.61 4.51 -21.35
CA SER A 157 -2.29 4.97 -20.92
C SER A 157 -1.91 4.38 -19.55
N GLY A 158 -0.61 4.41 -19.22
CA GLY A 158 -0.14 3.91 -17.93
C GLY A 158 -0.83 4.54 -16.71
N GLY A 159 -1.05 5.86 -16.75
CA GLY A 159 -1.75 6.58 -15.69
C GLY A 159 -3.22 6.19 -15.58
N GLU A 160 -3.91 6.06 -16.71
CA GLU A 160 -5.32 5.62 -16.74
C GLU A 160 -5.48 4.18 -16.23
N GLN A 161 -4.53 3.30 -16.55
CA GLN A 161 -4.50 1.93 -16.00
C GLN A 161 -4.29 1.95 -14.47
N GLN A 162 -3.44 2.85 -13.95
CA GLN A 162 -3.24 3.01 -12.51
C GLN A 162 -4.51 3.53 -11.82
N MET A 163 -5.16 4.54 -12.41
CA MET A 163 -6.46 5.03 -11.92
C MET A 163 -7.52 3.92 -11.91
N LEU A 164 -7.54 3.09 -12.95
CA LEU A 164 -8.44 1.94 -13.04
C LEU A 164 -8.13 0.88 -11.97
N ALA A 165 -6.85 0.57 -11.72
CA ALA A 165 -6.44 -0.40 -10.72
C ALA A 165 -6.86 0.04 -9.30
N ILE A 166 -6.63 1.31 -8.94
CA ILE A 166 -7.07 1.90 -7.68
C ILE A 166 -8.61 1.86 -7.58
N SER A 167 -9.30 2.32 -8.62
CA SER A 167 -10.77 2.31 -8.65
C SER A 167 -11.35 0.91 -8.48
N ARG A 168 -10.76 -0.09 -9.15
CA ARG A 168 -11.15 -1.50 -9.01
C ARG A 168 -10.97 -2.02 -7.59
N ALA A 169 -9.86 -1.68 -6.94
CA ALA A 169 -9.61 -2.06 -5.55
C ALA A 169 -10.66 -1.43 -4.60
N LEU A 170 -11.07 -0.18 -4.86
CA LEU A 170 -12.10 0.51 -4.07
C LEU A 170 -13.50 -0.09 -4.22
N MET A 171 -13.78 -0.82 -5.33
CA MET A 171 -15.07 -1.51 -5.49
C MET A 171 -15.32 -2.58 -4.42
N LEU A 172 -14.28 -3.05 -3.74
CA LEU A 172 -14.39 -3.93 -2.58
C LEU A 172 -14.93 -3.20 -1.33
N ARG A 173 -14.88 -1.85 -1.27
CA ARG A 173 -15.00 -1.02 -0.05
C ARG A 173 -14.00 -1.47 1.01
N PRO A 174 -12.70 -1.42 0.71
CA PRO A 174 -11.70 -1.93 1.62
C PRO A 174 -11.58 -1.06 2.88
N LYS A 175 -11.23 -1.69 4.01
CA LYS A 175 -10.77 -1.01 5.21
C LYS A 175 -9.28 -0.65 5.12
N LEU A 176 -8.52 -1.48 4.40
CA LEU A 176 -7.10 -1.30 4.14
C LEU A 176 -6.82 -1.47 2.64
N LEU A 177 -6.23 -0.45 2.05
CA LEU A 177 -5.74 -0.45 0.67
C LEU A 177 -4.21 -0.54 0.70
N LEU A 178 -3.68 -1.61 0.11
CA LEU A 178 -2.25 -1.82 -0.08
C LEU A 178 -1.87 -1.34 -1.48
N LEU A 179 -0.84 -0.49 -1.58
CA LEU A 179 -0.41 0.16 -2.82
C LEU A 179 1.08 -0.09 -3.06
N ASP A 180 1.40 -0.77 -4.14
CA ASP A 180 2.77 -1.13 -4.52
C ASP A 180 3.28 -0.22 -5.62
N GLU A 181 4.15 0.72 -5.26
CA GLU A 181 4.80 1.72 -6.13
C GLU A 181 3.83 2.41 -7.12
N PRO A 182 2.72 3.04 -6.63
CA PRO A 182 1.68 3.59 -7.50
C PRO A 182 2.16 4.76 -8.38
N SER A 183 3.33 5.35 -8.12
CA SER A 183 3.92 6.41 -8.94
C SER A 183 4.81 5.89 -10.08
N PHE A 184 5.19 4.60 -10.05
CA PHE A 184 6.21 4.06 -10.93
C PHE A 184 5.85 4.17 -12.43
N GLY A 185 6.77 4.76 -13.22
CA GLY A 185 6.63 4.88 -14.66
C GLY A 185 5.52 5.82 -15.12
N LEU A 186 5.05 6.74 -14.27
CA LEU A 186 4.02 7.71 -14.60
C LEU A 186 4.61 9.13 -14.76
N ALA A 187 3.94 9.95 -15.58
CA ALA A 187 4.28 11.37 -15.71
C ALA A 187 4.00 12.12 -14.40
N PRO A 188 4.82 13.12 -14.01
CA PRO A 188 4.69 13.83 -12.72
C PRO A 188 3.30 14.41 -12.46
N LEU A 189 2.63 14.97 -13.46
CA LEU A 189 1.27 15.51 -13.33
C LEU A 189 0.25 14.43 -12.98
N ILE A 190 0.37 13.24 -13.55
CA ILE A 190 -0.51 12.11 -13.27
C ILE A 190 -0.26 11.58 -11.85
N VAL A 191 1.01 11.51 -11.44
CA VAL A 191 1.37 11.14 -10.06
C VAL A 191 0.72 12.10 -9.08
N ALA A 192 0.88 13.40 -9.26
CA ALA A 192 0.29 14.42 -8.40
C ALA A 192 -1.24 14.29 -8.30
N GLU A 193 -1.93 14.01 -9.43
CA GLU A 193 -3.37 13.79 -9.45
C GLU A 193 -3.77 12.54 -8.66
N ILE A 194 -3.10 11.40 -8.88
CA ILE A 194 -3.36 10.14 -8.17
C ILE A 194 -3.16 10.32 -6.67
N PHE A 195 -2.06 10.94 -6.24
CA PHE A 195 -1.75 11.15 -4.83
C PHE A 195 -2.77 12.08 -4.15
N ARG A 196 -3.20 13.14 -4.85
CA ARG A 196 -4.28 14.01 -4.39
C ARG A 196 -5.60 13.24 -4.20
N ILE A 197 -5.95 12.39 -5.16
CA ILE A 197 -7.17 11.57 -5.07
C ILE A 197 -7.06 10.54 -3.95
N MET A 198 -5.90 9.91 -3.74
CA MET A 198 -5.67 9.01 -2.61
C MET A 198 -5.88 9.72 -1.26
N ARG A 199 -5.38 10.95 -1.11
CA ARG A 199 -5.65 11.77 0.08
C ARG A 199 -7.16 12.00 0.26
N THR A 200 -7.86 12.35 -0.80
CA THR A 200 -9.33 12.55 -0.77
C THR A 200 -10.05 11.26 -0.36
N ILE A 201 -9.67 10.10 -0.91
CA ILE A 201 -10.25 8.79 -0.55
C ILE A 201 -10.03 8.50 0.94
N ASN A 202 -8.83 8.74 1.46
CA ASN A 202 -8.54 8.54 2.87
C ASN A 202 -9.39 9.46 3.76
N GLN A 203 -9.49 10.75 3.44
CA GLN A 203 -10.22 11.74 4.24
C GLN A 203 -11.74 11.56 4.19
N GLU A 204 -12.30 11.29 3.01
CA GLU A 204 -13.75 11.20 2.82
C GLU A 204 -14.33 9.81 3.15
N ASP A 205 -13.60 8.76 2.78
CA ASP A 205 -14.07 7.38 2.92
C ASP A 205 -13.50 6.67 4.15
N GLY A 206 -12.53 7.28 4.83
CA GLY A 206 -11.84 6.67 5.97
C GLY A 206 -11.01 5.43 5.62
N VAL A 207 -10.68 5.23 4.34
CA VAL A 207 -9.89 4.08 3.89
C VAL A 207 -8.45 4.24 4.38
N SER A 208 -7.99 3.29 5.21
CA SER A 208 -6.60 3.24 5.62
C SER A 208 -5.71 2.77 4.48
N MET A 209 -4.50 3.29 4.36
CA MET A 209 -3.61 2.93 3.26
C MET A 209 -2.23 2.53 3.75
N LEU A 210 -1.68 1.46 3.20
CA LEU A 210 -0.27 1.12 3.31
C LEU A 210 0.36 1.28 1.93
N LEU A 211 1.18 2.31 1.80
CA LEU A 211 1.86 2.69 0.57
C LEU A 211 3.31 2.23 0.63
N VAL A 212 3.78 1.46 -0.34
CA VAL A 212 5.21 1.24 -0.53
C VAL A 212 5.68 2.04 -1.73
N GLU A 213 6.77 2.78 -1.56
CA GLU A 213 7.31 3.69 -2.57
C GLU A 213 8.84 3.76 -2.51
N GLN A 214 9.44 3.99 -3.66
CA GLN A 214 10.84 4.35 -3.77
C GLN A 214 11.03 5.86 -3.68
N ASN A 215 10.09 6.64 -4.21
CA ASN A 215 10.11 8.10 -4.12
C ASN A 215 9.68 8.57 -2.73
N ALA A 216 10.68 8.76 -1.85
CA ALA A 216 10.43 9.12 -0.46
C ALA A 216 9.71 10.46 -0.30
N SER A 217 10.01 11.46 -1.15
CA SER A 217 9.36 12.77 -1.07
C SER A 217 7.85 12.66 -1.26
N LEU A 218 7.42 12.00 -2.34
CA LEU A 218 6.00 11.82 -2.64
C LEU A 218 5.28 11.03 -1.54
N ALA A 219 5.90 9.95 -1.05
CA ALA A 219 5.30 9.12 -0.04
C ALA A 219 5.15 9.85 1.30
N LEU A 220 6.19 10.60 1.72
CA LEU A 220 6.18 11.38 2.96
C LEU A 220 5.20 12.55 2.92
N ASP A 221 4.97 13.16 1.74
CA ASP A 221 3.95 14.20 1.56
C ASP A 221 2.52 13.68 1.73
N LEU A 222 2.31 12.39 1.46
CA LEU A 222 0.99 11.75 1.58
C LEU A 222 0.79 11.08 2.95
N ALA A 223 1.82 10.46 3.52
CA ALA A 223 1.71 9.63 4.71
C ALA A 223 1.57 10.45 6.02
N ASP A 224 0.96 9.82 7.02
CA ASP A 224 0.93 10.31 8.40
C ASP A 224 2.12 9.73 9.20
N HIS A 225 2.51 8.48 8.88
CA HIS A 225 3.62 7.76 9.51
C HIS A 225 4.43 7.02 8.45
N ALA A 226 5.73 6.86 8.67
CA ALA A 226 6.57 6.12 7.73
C ALA A 226 7.55 5.18 8.43
N TYR A 227 7.90 4.11 7.71
CA TYR A 227 8.93 3.14 8.06
C TYR A 227 9.95 3.09 6.92
N LEU A 228 11.22 3.22 7.26
CA LEU A 228 12.31 3.01 6.32
C LEU A 228 12.75 1.55 6.40
N LEU A 229 12.68 0.86 5.27
CA LEU A 229 13.04 -0.54 5.14
C LEU A 229 14.40 -0.69 4.48
N GLU A 230 15.31 -1.39 5.13
CA GLU A 230 16.63 -1.73 4.61
C GLU A 230 16.88 -3.22 4.79
N THR A 231 17.21 -3.90 3.70
CA THR A 231 17.57 -5.34 3.70
C THR A 231 16.57 -6.20 4.50
N GLY A 232 15.27 -5.96 4.30
CA GLY A 232 14.19 -6.72 4.93
C GLY A 232 13.94 -6.44 6.41
N ARG A 233 14.47 -5.33 6.96
CA ARG A 233 14.30 -4.87 8.35
C ARG A 233 13.87 -3.42 8.40
N VAL A 234 13.18 -3.01 9.45
CA VAL A 234 12.93 -1.58 9.72
C VAL A 234 14.21 -0.97 10.29
N ALA A 235 14.73 0.03 9.57
CA ALA A 235 15.91 0.81 10.00
C ALA A 235 15.50 2.07 10.78
N LEU A 236 14.40 2.73 10.38
CA LEU A 236 13.89 3.94 11.01
C LEU A 236 12.37 3.95 10.95
N SER A 237 11.71 4.55 11.94
CA SER A 237 10.26 4.76 11.93
C SER A 237 9.87 6.02 12.70
N GLY A 238 8.78 6.66 12.28
CA GLY A 238 8.26 7.85 12.95
C GLY A 238 7.16 8.55 12.16
N PRO A 239 6.61 9.66 12.68
CA PRO A 239 5.75 10.55 11.93
C PRO A 239 6.41 10.98 10.62
N ALA A 240 5.65 11.02 9.53
CA ALA A 240 6.20 11.29 8.20
C ALA A 240 6.94 12.64 8.12
N GLU A 241 6.42 13.67 8.81
CA GLU A 241 7.05 14.98 8.88
C GLU A 241 8.43 14.94 9.58
N GLN A 242 8.58 14.14 10.63
CA GLN A 242 9.86 13.99 11.33
C GLN A 242 10.86 13.25 10.44
N ILE A 243 10.44 12.17 9.78
CA ILE A 243 11.31 11.42 8.84
C ILE A 243 11.73 12.30 7.65
N LYS A 244 10.83 13.14 7.13
CA LYS A 244 11.13 14.09 6.05
C LYS A 244 12.22 15.10 6.44
N ASN A 245 12.30 15.45 7.72
CA ASN A 245 13.28 16.39 8.27
C ASN A 245 14.55 15.72 8.81
N ASP A 246 14.60 14.38 8.86
CA ASP A 246 15.79 13.64 9.28
C ASP A 246 16.93 13.79 8.28
N GLU A 247 18.12 14.19 8.78
CA GLU A 247 19.26 14.51 7.93
C GLU A 247 19.80 13.28 7.18
N SER A 248 19.76 12.11 7.79
CA SER A 248 20.19 10.85 7.16
C SER A 248 19.26 10.43 6.02
N VAL A 249 17.95 10.57 6.22
CA VAL A 249 16.94 10.30 5.20
C VAL A 249 17.04 11.30 4.05
N ARG A 250 17.24 12.59 4.36
CA ARG A 250 17.40 13.64 3.34
C ARG A 250 18.58 13.34 2.43
N ARG A 251 19.73 13.01 2.99
CA ARG A 251 20.95 12.69 2.22
C ARG A 251 20.80 11.39 1.40
N ALA A 252 20.19 10.35 1.99
CA ALA A 252 20.12 9.03 1.35
C ALA A 252 18.99 8.89 0.33
N TYR A 253 17.84 9.58 0.54
CA TYR A 253 16.60 9.30 -0.18
C TYR A 253 15.92 10.55 -0.79
N LEU A 254 16.25 11.77 -0.35
CA LEU A 254 15.63 13.01 -0.85
C LEU A 254 16.54 13.83 -1.77
N GLY A 255 17.82 13.46 -1.91
CA GLY A 255 18.74 14.05 -2.88
C GLY A 255 19.27 15.46 -2.51
N TYR A 256 19.37 15.75 -1.20
CA TYR A 256 19.94 17.01 -0.69
C TYR A 256 21.35 16.79 -0.13
#